data_3b6bb8c362032ed47c14698b4b08299d
#
_entry.id   3b6bb8c362032ed47c14698b4b08299d
#
_cell.length_a   1.000
_cell.length_b   1.000
_cell.length_c   1.000
_cell.angle_alpha   90.00
_cell.angle_beta   90.00
_cell.angle_gamma   90.00
#
_symmetry.space_group_name_H-M   'P 1'
#
loop_
_entity.id
_entity.type
_entity.pdbx_description
1 polymer ?
#
loop_
_entity_poly.entity_id
_entity_poly.type
_entity_poly.pdbx_seq_one_letter_code
_entity_poly.pdbx_strand_id
1 'polypeptide(L)'
;MTNLTDLYRIDNFIDTYALGHYARVFDAQDLQSGQIVAFKVMRTEHLIEDGDVLWEFRAFISEAELLMKLKDSPHVVNLLDCGYISSRSEAPNEGEIVSFKRDVAAFALALPDYTHWRPYITTDNLPRTQNLFYLMKPTQQNTRWRLPTEEGLALAIQFAHLLQTAHKQSIVYMDHKLEHVYWDGTKLQIIDLNSSRQLDSRTGDSQYYRMDIHNLCVGILYPIFTGLSPQKTILRPQPSSRPEVESRYQDITSLDFGVEPTLSPAIQDLLQQGAAMQINTVDELLAQLQRVAATHGWDF
;
A
#
# COMPACT_ATOMS: atom_id res chain seq x y z
N MET A 1 -6.19 13.99 -30.19
CA MET A 1 -5.69 13.06 -29.17
C MET A 1 -4.23 13.39 -28.94
N THR A 2 -3.72 13.21 -27.74
CA THR A 2 -2.33 13.55 -27.35
C THR A 2 -1.50 12.28 -27.41
N ASN A 3 -0.23 12.36 -27.87
CA ASN A 3 0.64 11.20 -27.80
C ASN A 3 1.14 11.00 -26.36
N LEU A 4 1.33 9.75 -25.94
CA LEU A 4 1.88 9.41 -24.63
C LEU A 4 3.24 10.10 -24.40
N THR A 5 4.09 10.10 -25.41
CA THR A 5 5.42 10.71 -25.39
C THR A 5 5.43 12.23 -25.31
N ASP A 6 4.30 12.89 -25.52
CA ASP A 6 4.16 14.35 -25.34
C ASP A 6 3.89 14.71 -23.87
N LEU A 7 3.37 13.76 -23.08
CA LEU A 7 3.08 13.96 -21.65
C LEU A 7 4.06 13.25 -20.71
N TYR A 8 4.51 12.05 -21.06
CA TYR A 8 5.37 11.25 -20.21
C TYR A 8 6.55 10.65 -20.97
N ARG A 9 7.72 10.71 -20.33
CA ARG A 9 8.86 9.86 -20.68
C ARG A 9 8.92 8.73 -19.69
N ILE A 10 8.64 7.49 -20.13
CA ILE A 10 8.66 6.31 -19.30
C ILE A 10 10.01 5.64 -19.43
N ASP A 11 10.77 5.56 -18.32
CA ASP A 11 12.15 5.09 -18.33
C ASP A 11 12.24 3.64 -17.83
N ASN A 12 12.33 3.41 -16.52
CA ASN A 12 12.66 2.10 -15.97
C ASN A 12 11.48 1.47 -15.23
N PHE A 13 11.44 0.14 -15.26
CA PHE A 13 10.52 -0.62 -14.45
C PHE A 13 10.91 -0.56 -12.97
N ILE A 14 10.03 -0.05 -12.09
CA ILE A 14 10.28 0.08 -10.65
C ILE A 14 10.08 -1.24 -9.92
N ASP A 15 9.05 -1.98 -10.31
CA ASP A 15 8.61 -3.17 -9.60
C ASP A 15 9.48 -4.37 -9.93
N THR A 16 10.39 -4.69 -9.03
CA THR A 16 11.34 -5.78 -9.22
C THR A 16 11.05 -7.02 -8.36
N TYR A 17 10.10 -6.98 -7.43
CA TYR A 17 9.89 -8.06 -6.45
C TYR A 17 8.50 -8.65 -6.41
N ALA A 18 7.49 -7.87 -6.62
CA ALA A 18 6.15 -8.34 -6.81
C ALA A 18 5.75 -7.92 -8.22
N LEU A 19 5.79 -8.82 -9.17
CA LEU A 19 5.04 -8.65 -10.40
C LEU A 19 3.61 -8.35 -9.96
N GLY A 20 3.23 -7.08 -9.98
CA GLY A 20 1.90 -6.66 -9.65
C GLY A 20 0.92 -7.52 -10.44
N HIS A 21 -0.05 -8.12 -9.78
CA HIS A 21 -0.88 -9.15 -10.41
C HIS A 21 -1.56 -8.64 -11.68
N TYR A 22 -1.98 -7.38 -11.71
CA TYR A 22 -2.70 -6.78 -12.85
C TYR A 22 -2.09 -5.46 -13.35
N ALA A 23 -1.06 -4.93 -12.71
CA ALA A 23 -0.43 -3.67 -13.07
C ALA A 23 1.09 -3.77 -13.11
N ARG A 24 1.71 -2.85 -13.85
CA ARG A 24 3.14 -2.56 -13.80
C ARG A 24 3.36 -1.12 -13.39
N VAL A 25 4.44 -0.88 -12.68
CA VAL A 25 4.83 0.46 -12.23
C VAL A 25 6.18 0.81 -12.81
N PHE A 26 6.29 2.01 -13.38
CA PHE A 26 7.49 2.53 -14.01
C PHE A 26 7.89 3.86 -13.39
N ASP A 27 9.21 4.14 -13.36
CA ASP A 27 9.70 5.51 -13.26
C ASP A 27 9.33 6.25 -14.56
N ALA A 28 8.67 7.38 -14.42
CA ALA A 28 8.34 8.23 -15.55
C ALA A 28 8.59 9.69 -15.21
N GLN A 29 8.93 10.49 -16.22
CA GLN A 29 8.97 11.93 -16.10
C GLN A 29 7.71 12.53 -16.70
N ASP A 30 6.95 13.28 -15.92
CA ASP A 30 5.92 14.19 -16.44
C ASP A 30 6.62 15.34 -17.17
N LEU A 31 6.45 15.42 -18.47
CA LEU A 31 7.14 16.41 -19.32
C LEU A 31 6.57 17.82 -19.17
N GLN A 32 5.39 17.98 -18.59
CA GLN A 32 4.79 19.29 -18.32
C GLN A 32 5.36 19.94 -17.07
N SER A 33 5.51 19.14 -15.99
CA SER A 33 6.04 19.62 -14.70
C SER A 33 7.53 19.37 -14.53
N GLY A 34 8.11 18.44 -15.29
CA GLY A 34 9.48 17.94 -15.10
C GLY A 34 9.64 16.99 -13.91
N GLN A 35 8.55 16.70 -13.18
CA GLN A 35 8.57 15.84 -11.99
C GLN A 35 8.74 14.36 -12.38
N ILE A 36 9.51 13.62 -11.57
CA ILE A 36 9.55 12.16 -11.65
C ILE A 36 8.35 11.61 -10.88
N VAL A 37 7.62 10.72 -11.52
CA VAL A 37 6.37 10.12 -11.01
C VAL A 37 6.42 8.60 -11.08
N ALA A 38 5.69 7.91 -10.23
CA ALA A 38 5.41 6.49 -10.38
C ALA A 38 4.23 6.33 -11.36
N PHE A 39 4.47 5.75 -12.52
CA PHE A 39 3.48 5.50 -13.56
C PHE A 39 2.99 4.06 -13.47
N LYS A 40 1.82 3.86 -12.87
CA LYS A 40 1.16 2.55 -12.72
C LYS A 40 0.19 2.35 -13.86
N VAL A 41 0.33 1.25 -14.61
CA VAL A 41 -0.51 0.94 -15.77
C VAL A 41 -0.96 -0.52 -15.75
N MET A 42 -2.17 -0.79 -16.21
CA MET A 42 -2.69 -2.16 -16.34
C MET A 42 -1.82 -2.98 -17.29
N ARG A 43 -1.59 -4.25 -16.96
CA ARG A 43 -0.83 -5.18 -17.82
C ARG A 43 -1.62 -5.49 -19.08
N THR A 44 -0.90 -5.75 -20.18
CA THR A 44 -1.50 -6.02 -21.50
C THR A 44 -2.33 -7.30 -21.52
N GLU A 45 -2.00 -8.29 -20.71
CA GLU A 45 -2.71 -9.56 -20.62
C GLU A 45 -4.15 -9.45 -20.08
N HIS A 46 -4.50 -8.31 -19.46
CA HIS A 46 -5.86 -8.01 -18.98
C HIS A 46 -6.68 -7.18 -19.98
N LEU A 47 -6.12 -6.89 -21.16
CA LEU A 47 -6.89 -6.33 -22.26
C LEU A 47 -7.66 -7.45 -22.96
N ILE A 48 -8.98 -7.38 -22.91
CA ILE A 48 -9.85 -8.30 -23.65
C ILE A 48 -10.40 -7.58 -24.86
N GLU A 49 -10.35 -8.23 -26.04
CA GLU A 49 -10.86 -7.65 -27.27
C GLU A 49 -12.39 -7.66 -27.33
N ASP A 50 -13.03 -8.66 -26.69
CA ASP A 50 -14.49 -8.79 -26.62
C ASP A 50 -14.92 -9.30 -25.24
N GLY A 51 -15.80 -8.58 -24.55
CA GLY A 51 -16.37 -9.03 -23.27
C GLY A 51 -16.68 -7.91 -22.28
N ASP A 52 -17.09 -8.32 -21.08
CA ASP A 52 -17.36 -7.43 -19.96
C ASP A 52 -16.07 -6.78 -19.45
N VAL A 53 -16.21 -5.55 -18.94
CA VAL A 53 -15.11 -4.83 -18.28
C VAL A 53 -14.63 -5.62 -17.07
N LEU A 54 -13.38 -6.05 -17.12
CA LEU A 54 -12.74 -6.79 -16.04
C LEU A 54 -12.68 -5.98 -14.75
N TRP A 55 -12.59 -6.68 -13.63
CA TRP A 55 -12.45 -6.07 -12.31
C TRP A 55 -11.16 -5.21 -12.20
N GLU A 56 -10.12 -5.53 -12.97
CA GLU A 56 -8.85 -4.82 -12.99
C GLU A 56 -9.02 -3.34 -13.42
N PHE A 57 -9.87 -3.06 -14.40
CA PHE A 57 -10.21 -1.68 -14.76
C PHE A 57 -10.84 -0.94 -13.59
N ARG A 58 -11.79 -1.60 -12.92
CA ARG A 58 -12.47 -1.01 -11.75
C ARG A 58 -11.53 -0.83 -10.58
N ALA A 59 -10.51 -1.70 -10.44
CA ALA A 59 -9.49 -1.56 -9.41
C ALA A 59 -8.68 -0.26 -9.56
N PHE A 60 -8.33 0.14 -10.79
CA PHE A 60 -7.67 1.44 -11.04
C PHE A 60 -8.54 2.63 -10.64
N ILE A 61 -9.84 2.59 -11.00
CA ILE A 61 -10.78 3.64 -10.64
C ILE A 61 -10.94 3.71 -9.11
N SER A 62 -11.16 2.56 -8.47
CA SER A 62 -11.30 2.49 -7.00
C SER A 62 -10.04 2.99 -6.28
N GLU A 63 -8.85 2.63 -6.77
CA GLU A 63 -7.60 3.11 -6.20
C GLU A 63 -7.46 4.63 -6.33
N ALA A 64 -7.77 5.19 -7.50
CA ALA A 64 -7.76 6.63 -7.72
C ALA A 64 -8.76 7.37 -6.81
N GLU A 65 -9.97 6.82 -6.63
CA GLU A 65 -10.99 7.35 -5.72
C GLU A 65 -10.50 7.35 -4.26
N LEU A 66 -9.87 6.27 -3.80
CA LEU A 66 -9.36 6.14 -2.44
C LEU A 66 -8.18 7.08 -2.19
N LEU A 67 -7.25 7.21 -3.16
CA LEU A 67 -6.17 8.19 -3.10
C LEU A 67 -6.71 9.62 -2.96
N MET A 68 -7.75 9.97 -3.73
CA MET A 68 -8.38 11.29 -3.62
C MET A 68 -9.12 11.50 -2.30
N LYS A 69 -9.75 10.47 -1.73
CA LYS A 69 -10.38 10.56 -0.40
C LYS A 69 -9.35 10.76 0.71
N LEU A 70 -8.19 10.14 0.59
CA LEU A 70 -7.11 10.20 1.58
C LEU A 70 -6.05 11.28 1.27
N LYS A 71 -6.28 12.16 0.30
CA LYS A 71 -5.32 13.18 -0.18
C LYS A 71 -4.79 14.14 0.90
N ASP A 72 -5.55 14.33 1.97
CA ASP A 72 -5.17 15.22 3.07
C ASP A 72 -4.32 14.48 4.13
N SER A 73 -4.13 13.18 3.99
CA SER A 73 -3.23 12.40 4.84
C SER A 73 -1.77 12.55 4.35
N PRO A 74 -0.83 12.99 5.20
CA PRO A 74 0.58 13.07 4.81
C PRO A 74 1.24 11.69 4.60
N HIS A 75 0.52 10.62 4.97
CA HIS A 75 1.03 9.25 4.98
C HIS A 75 0.60 8.43 3.76
N VAL A 76 -0.08 9.03 2.80
CA VAL A 76 -0.47 8.40 1.53
C VAL A 76 0.16 9.20 0.39
N VAL A 77 0.64 8.50 -0.66
CA VAL A 77 1.10 9.16 -1.89
C VAL A 77 -0.03 9.92 -2.56
N ASN A 78 0.30 11.04 -3.21
CA ASN A 78 -0.69 11.81 -3.94
C ASN A 78 -1.00 11.18 -5.29
N LEU A 79 -2.27 11.16 -5.67
CA LEU A 79 -2.67 10.98 -7.06
C LEU A 79 -2.29 12.26 -7.84
N LEU A 80 -1.55 12.11 -8.92
CA LEU A 80 -1.13 13.21 -9.79
C LEU A 80 -1.92 13.25 -11.09
N ASP A 81 -2.17 12.08 -11.69
CA ASP A 81 -2.94 11.93 -12.91
C ASP A 81 -3.60 10.55 -12.97
N CYS A 82 -4.70 10.46 -13.70
CA CYS A 82 -5.35 9.20 -14.06
C CYS A 82 -5.91 9.29 -15.48
N GLY A 83 -6.04 8.14 -16.15
CA GLY A 83 -6.55 8.11 -17.51
C GLY A 83 -6.35 6.78 -18.21
N TYR A 84 -6.31 6.84 -19.54
CA TYR A 84 -6.22 5.66 -20.39
C TYR A 84 -5.12 5.85 -21.44
N ILE A 85 -4.40 4.76 -21.78
CA ILE A 85 -3.41 4.72 -22.87
C ILE A 85 -3.77 3.62 -23.87
N SER A 86 -3.52 3.91 -25.16
CA SER A 86 -3.76 2.95 -26.25
C SER A 86 -2.60 1.95 -26.43
N SER A 87 -1.42 2.21 -25.81
CA SER A 87 -0.23 1.38 -25.97
C SER A 87 -0.50 -0.07 -25.56
N ARG A 88 -0.11 -1.00 -26.43
CA ARG A 88 -0.17 -2.45 -26.18
C ARG A 88 1.20 -3.04 -25.81
N SER A 89 2.22 -2.19 -25.68
CA SER A 89 3.54 -2.60 -25.20
C SER A 89 3.52 -2.77 -23.69
N GLU A 90 4.17 -3.80 -23.17
CA GLU A 90 4.35 -4.00 -21.72
C GLU A 90 5.06 -2.81 -21.05
N ALA A 91 6.08 -2.24 -21.71
CA ALA A 91 6.66 -0.95 -21.36
C ALA A 91 6.07 0.10 -22.33
N PRO A 92 5.08 0.90 -21.90
CA PRO A 92 4.40 1.82 -22.80
C PRO A 92 5.33 2.99 -23.14
N ASN A 93 5.77 3.04 -24.39
CA ASN A 93 6.65 4.09 -24.94
C ASN A 93 6.09 4.75 -26.20
N GLU A 94 4.88 4.38 -26.59
CA GLU A 94 4.18 4.87 -27.77
C GLU A 94 2.67 4.84 -27.57
N GLY A 95 1.94 5.41 -28.50
CA GLY A 95 0.49 5.40 -28.55
C GLY A 95 -0.13 6.68 -28.02
N GLU A 96 -1.44 6.70 -27.99
CA GLU A 96 -2.24 7.84 -27.54
C GLU A 96 -2.53 7.73 -26.02
N ILE A 97 -2.75 8.90 -25.40
CA ILE A 97 -3.10 9.04 -24.00
C ILE A 97 -4.27 10.00 -23.84
N VAL A 98 -5.17 9.66 -22.92
CA VAL A 98 -6.21 10.55 -22.40
C VAL A 98 -5.99 10.72 -20.93
N SER A 99 -5.70 11.94 -20.50
CA SER A 99 -5.44 12.33 -19.11
C SER A 99 -6.65 13.08 -18.57
N PHE A 100 -7.08 12.68 -17.39
CA PHE A 100 -8.13 13.37 -16.60
C PHE A 100 -7.54 14.13 -15.40
N LYS A 101 -6.21 14.11 -15.26
CA LYS A 101 -5.54 14.66 -14.08
C LYS A 101 -6.14 14.06 -12.81
N ARG A 102 -6.62 14.88 -11.88
CA ARG A 102 -7.23 14.42 -10.63
C ARG A 102 -8.77 14.33 -10.70
N ASP A 103 -9.34 14.47 -11.90
CA ASP A 103 -10.79 14.31 -12.08
C ASP A 103 -11.17 12.83 -12.20
N VAL A 104 -11.19 12.17 -11.04
CA VAL A 104 -11.50 10.74 -10.94
C VAL A 104 -12.94 10.44 -11.37
N ALA A 105 -13.86 11.41 -11.22
CA ALA A 105 -15.23 11.22 -11.68
C ALA A 105 -15.30 11.15 -13.22
N ALA A 106 -14.59 12.04 -13.93
CA ALA A 106 -14.49 12.00 -15.39
C ALA A 106 -13.76 10.71 -15.85
N PHE A 107 -12.69 10.30 -15.13
CA PHE A 107 -11.99 9.04 -15.41
C PHE A 107 -12.93 7.83 -15.31
N ALA A 108 -13.73 7.74 -14.24
CA ALA A 108 -14.70 6.65 -14.06
C ALA A 108 -15.82 6.67 -15.12
N LEU A 109 -16.35 7.85 -15.45
CA LEU A 109 -17.41 8.00 -16.44
C LEU A 109 -16.96 7.67 -17.85
N ALA A 110 -15.69 7.89 -18.18
CA ALA A 110 -15.12 7.59 -19.50
C ALA A 110 -14.84 6.09 -19.74
N LEU A 111 -14.92 5.24 -18.71
CA LEU A 111 -14.60 3.82 -18.84
C LEU A 111 -15.28 3.11 -20.02
N PRO A 112 -16.57 3.31 -20.32
CA PRO A 112 -17.21 2.63 -21.47
C PRO A 112 -16.59 2.96 -22.83
N ASP A 113 -16.01 4.16 -22.97
CA ASP A 113 -15.40 4.63 -24.22
C ASP A 113 -13.96 4.11 -24.41
N TYR A 114 -13.32 3.64 -23.33
CA TYR A 114 -11.91 3.23 -23.27
C TYR A 114 -11.70 1.77 -22.88
N THR A 115 -12.66 0.88 -23.05
CA THR A 115 -12.56 -0.55 -22.71
C THR A 115 -11.42 -1.28 -23.43
N HIS A 116 -11.00 -0.78 -24.59
CA HIS A 116 -9.87 -1.31 -25.37
C HIS A 116 -8.52 -0.65 -25.03
N TRP A 117 -8.50 0.30 -24.11
CA TRP A 117 -7.32 1.01 -23.66
C TRP A 117 -6.95 0.55 -22.24
N ARG A 118 -5.71 0.77 -21.85
CA ARG A 118 -5.20 0.40 -20.54
C ARG A 118 -5.39 1.57 -19.58
N PRO A 119 -6.08 1.41 -18.45
CA PRO A 119 -6.11 2.43 -17.41
C PRO A 119 -4.71 2.61 -16.82
N TYR A 120 -4.39 3.85 -16.46
CA TYR A 120 -3.19 4.22 -15.73
C TYR A 120 -3.51 5.21 -14.61
N ILE A 121 -2.65 5.23 -13.60
CA ILE A 121 -2.56 6.30 -12.61
C ILE A 121 -1.11 6.71 -12.43
N THR A 122 -0.86 7.98 -12.11
CA THR A 122 0.44 8.44 -11.66
C THR A 122 0.36 8.96 -10.24
N THR A 123 1.38 8.66 -9.46
CA THR A 123 1.51 9.09 -8.06
C THR A 123 2.89 9.67 -7.82
N ASP A 124 3.10 10.22 -6.61
CA ASP A 124 4.44 10.55 -6.15
C ASP A 124 5.37 9.35 -6.33
N ASN A 125 6.58 9.60 -6.81
CA ASN A 125 7.63 8.58 -6.89
C ASN A 125 8.44 8.60 -5.60
N LEU A 126 8.46 7.49 -4.88
CA LEU A 126 9.19 7.36 -3.64
C LEU A 126 10.52 6.63 -3.85
N PRO A 127 11.62 7.08 -3.21
CA PRO A 127 12.92 6.43 -3.35
C PRO A 127 12.88 4.98 -2.88
N ARG A 128 13.28 4.04 -3.72
CA ARG A 128 13.30 2.60 -3.41
C ARG A 128 14.10 2.27 -2.15
N THR A 129 15.12 3.07 -1.85
CA THR A 129 15.94 2.92 -0.65
C THR A 129 15.18 3.15 0.66
N GLN A 130 13.99 3.75 0.59
CA GLN A 130 13.08 3.98 1.72
C GLN A 130 12.00 2.89 1.86
N ASN A 131 11.90 1.98 0.90
CA ASN A 131 10.92 0.89 0.95
C ASN A 131 11.32 -0.14 2.01
N LEU A 132 10.40 -0.46 2.94
CA LEU A 132 10.71 -1.35 4.07
C LEU A 132 11.11 -2.77 3.63
N PHE A 133 10.46 -3.30 2.60
CA PHE A 133 10.84 -4.61 2.09
C PHE A 133 12.28 -4.63 1.55
N TYR A 134 12.68 -3.55 0.87
CA TYR A 134 14.05 -3.42 0.38
C TYR A 134 15.06 -3.25 1.51
N LEU A 135 14.73 -2.42 2.51
CA LEU A 135 15.57 -2.20 3.69
C LEU A 135 15.73 -3.49 4.51
N MET A 136 14.68 -4.29 4.63
CA MET A 136 14.65 -5.50 5.46
C MET A 136 15.16 -6.76 4.75
N LYS A 137 15.68 -6.64 3.52
CA LYS A 137 16.30 -7.78 2.83
C LYS A 137 17.43 -8.36 3.67
N PRO A 138 17.45 -9.70 3.86
CA PRO A 138 18.60 -10.37 4.45
C PRO A 138 19.86 -10.03 3.66
N THR A 139 20.92 -9.63 4.35
CA THR A 139 22.23 -9.47 3.73
C THR A 139 22.80 -10.84 3.37
N GLN A 140 23.85 -10.89 2.54
CA GLN A 140 24.58 -12.15 2.23
C GLN A 140 25.09 -12.86 3.49
N GLN A 141 25.21 -12.16 4.62
CA GLN A 141 25.64 -12.69 5.92
C GLN A 141 24.46 -13.16 6.78
N ASN A 142 23.23 -13.22 6.24
CA ASN A 142 22.01 -13.57 6.98
C ASN A 142 21.71 -12.65 8.19
N THR A 143 22.23 -11.43 8.17
CA THR A 143 22.00 -10.47 9.25
C THR A 143 20.57 -9.97 9.14
N ARG A 144 19.79 -10.16 10.20
CA ARG A 144 18.45 -9.58 10.32
C ARG A 144 18.58 -8.07 10.49
N TRP A 145 17.81 -7.34 9.72
CA TRP A 145 17.66 -5.91 9.89
C TRP A 145 16.31 -5.62 10.54
N ARG A 146 16.29 -4.74 11.52
CA ARG A 146 15.09 -4.24 12.17
C ARG A 146 15.23 -2.74 12.40
N LEU A 147 14.12 -2.05 12.57
CA LEU A 147 14.16 -0.64 12.97
C LEU A 147 14.62 -0.50 14.43
N PRO A 148 15.37 0.55 14.77
CA PRO A 148 15.48 0.98 16.16
C PRO A 148 14.09 1.12 16.78
N THR A 149 13.96 0.79 18.06
CA THR A 149 12.65 0.76 18.72
C THR A 149 11.92 2.10 18.66
N GLU A 150 12.65 3.21 18.81
CA GLU A 150 12.12 4.57 18.69
C GLU A 150 11.53 4.82 17.29
N GLU A 151 12.29 4.54 16.24
CA GLU A 151 11.80 4.69 14.86
C GLU A 151 10.62 3.76 14.57
N GLY A 152 10.66 2.51 15.06
CA GLY A 152 9.57 1.57 14.91
C GLY A 152 8.27 2.06 15.57
N LEU A 153 8.36 2.71 16.74
CA LEU A 153 7.20 3.32 17.41
C LEU A 153 6.71 4.56 16.68
N ALA A 154 7.62 5.43 16.20
CA ALA A 154 7.26 6.60 15.40
C ALA A 154 6.50 6.19 14.13
N LEU A 155 6.99 5.17 13.41
CA LEU A 155 6.32 4.60 12.25
C LEU A 155 4.94 4.02 12.63
N ALA A 156 4.86 3.24 13.73
CA ALA A 156 3.62 2.62 14.18
C ALA A 156 2.54 3.66 14.52
N ILE A 157 2.91 4.76 15.18
CA ILE A 157 2.01 5.86 15.54
C ILE A 157 1.52 6.56 14.27
N GLN A 158 2.41 6.85 13.30
CA GLN A 158 2.01 7.45 12.02
C GLN A 158 1.09 6.52 11.22
N PHE A 159 1.34 5.21 11.25
CA PHE A 159 0.46 4.25 10.58
C PHE A 159 -0.91 4.18 11.28
N ALA A 160 -0.96 4.23 12.60
CA ALA A 160 -2.22 4.31 13.34
C ALA A 160 -3.00 5.59 13.01
N HIS A 161 -2.34 6.74 12.85
CA HIS A 161 -2.98 7.99 12.38
C HIS A 161 -3.51 7.87 10.96
N LEU A 162 -2.80 7.19 10.07
CA LEU A 162 -3.29 6.88 8.72
C LEU A 162 -4.58 6.05 8.79
N LEU A 163 -4.55 4.93 9.54
CA LEU A 163 -5.75 4.08 9.70
C LEU A 163 -6.90 4.84 10.38
N GLN A 164 -6.61 5.72 11.36
CA GLN A 164 -7.62 6.55 11.98
C GLN A 164 -8.31 7.47 10.96
N THR A 165 -7.54 8.07 10.05
CA THR A 165 -8.06 8.92 8.98
C THR A 165 -8.89 8.11 7.98
N ALA A 166 -8.44 6.91 7.63
CA ALA A 166 -9.14 5.99 6.73
C ALA A 166 -10.44 5.47 7.37
N HIS A 167 -10.39 4.97 8.60
CA HIS A 167 -11.56 4.42 9.32
C HIS A 167 -12.64 5.45 9.56
N LYS A 168 -12.30 6.74 9.85
CA LYS A 168 -13.26 7.84 9.93
C LYS A 168 -14.05 8.06 8.63
N GLN A 169 -13.47 7.67 7.50
CA GLN A 169 -14.13 7.71 6.19
C GLN A 169 -14.68 6.33 5.78
N SER A 170 -14.77 5.38 6.70
CA SER A 170 -15.19 4.00 6.44
C SER A 170 -14.31 3.29 5.39
N ILE A 171 -13.03 3.63 5.30
CA ILE A 171 -12.07 2.98 4.42
C ILE A 171 -11.21 2.03 5.26
N VAL A 172 -11.01 0.80 4.77
CA VAL A 172 -10.07 -0.18 5.33
C VAL A 172 -8.93 -0.42 4.35
N TYR A 173 -7.69 -0.47 4.87
CA TYR A 173 -6.49 -0.57 4.04
C TYR A 173 -6.22 -2.01 3.57
N MET A 174 -6.31 -2.98 4.45
CA MET A 174 -6.26 -4.44 4.24
C MET A 174 -4.92 -5.03 3.76
N ASP A 175 -4.22 -4.47 2.79
CA ASP A 175 -3.00 -5.07 2.19
C ASP A 175 -1.70 -4.61 2.89
N HIS A 176 -1.59 -4.95 4.18
CA HIS A 176 -0.44 -4.63 5.01
C HIS A 176 0.75 -5.52 4.66
N LYS A 177 1.64 -5.04 3.80
CA LYS A 177 2.90 -5.69 3.45
C LYS A 177 4.03 -4.67 3.32
N LEU A 178 5.24 -5.09 3.61
CA LEU A 178 6.42 -4.22 3.66
C LEU A 178 6.71 -3.54 2.32
N GLU A 179 6.33 -4.17 1.21
CA GLU A 179 6.49 -3.65 -0.16
C GLU A 179 5.70 -2.36 -0.40
N HIS A 180 4.63 -2.14 0.36
CA HIS A 180 3.77 -0.96 0.23
C HIS A 180 4.13 0.17 1.18
N VAL A 181 5.11 -0.04 2.04
CA VAL A 181 5.47 0.90 3.11
C VAL A 181 6.84 1.51 2.86
N TYR A 182 6.90 2.82 2.89
CA TYR A 182 8.11 3.62 2.76
C TYR A 182 8.36 4.40 4.04
N TRP A 183 9.60 4.41 4.49
CA TRP A 183 10.06 5.09 5.69
C TRP A 183 11.39 5.78 5.43
N ASP A 184 11.46 7.11 5.62
CA ASP A 184 12.66 7.90 5.40
C ASP A 184 13.48 8.17 6.67
N GLY A 185 13.09 7.54 7.78
CA GLY A 185 13.63 7.77 9.12
C GLY A 185 12.76 8.69 9.98
N THR A 186 11.82 9.42 9.37
CA THR A 186 10.95 10.39 10.05
C THR A 186 9.50 10.33 9.57
N LYS A 187 9.29 10.05 8.30
CA LYS A 187 7.97 10.09 7.66
C LYS A 187 7.60 8.74 7.04
N LEU A 188 6.41 8.29 7.40
CA LEU A 188 5.72 7.18 6.76
C LEU A 188 5.00 7.65 5.49
N GLN A 189 5.13 6.88 4.41
CA GLN A 189 4.26 6.96 3.25
C GLN A 189 3.89 5.55 2.78
N ILE A 190 2.63 5.36 2.40
CA ILE A 190 2.14 4.12 1.80
C ILE A 190 1.76 4.32 0.35
N ILE A 191 1.89 3.24 -0.41
CA ILE A 191 1.43 3.11 -1.79
C ILE A 191 0.40 1.99 -1.90
N ASP A 192 -0.24 1.91 -3.07
CA ASP A 192 -1.08 0.76 -3.49
C ASP A 192 -2.32 0.53 -2.61
N LEU A 193 -3.40 1.24 -2.93
CA LEU A 193 -4.71 1.12 -2.28
C LEU A 193 -5.66 0.17 -3.01
N ASN A 194 -5.17 -0.66 -3.94
CA ASN A 194 -6.01 -1.48 -4.80
C ASN A 194 -6.83 -2.55 -4.05
N SER A 195 -6.32 -3.04 -2.93
CA SER A 195 -7.02 -4.00 -2.06
C SER A 195 -7.85 -3.31 -0.97
N SER A 196 -7.64 -2.01 -0.79
CA SER A 196 -8.43 -1.20 0.15
C SER A 196 -9.86 -1.06 -0.34
N ARG A 197 -10.77 -0.80 0.56
CA ARG A 197 -12.17 -0.59 0.18
C ARG A 197 -12.90 0.39 1.08
N GLN A 198 -13.90 1.03 0.50
CA GLN A 198 -14.94 1.75 1.20
C GLN A 198 -15.95 0.74 1.74
N LEU A 199 -16.20 0.76 3.04
CA LEU A 199 -17.26 -0.02 3.68
C LEU A 199 -18.61 0.71 3.54
N ASP A 200 -19.69 -0.07 3.46
CA ASP A 200 -21.03 0.50 3.55
C ASP A 200 -21.31 0.84 5.03
N SER A 201 -21.64 2.09 5.32
CA SER A 201 -21.94 2.58 6.67
C SER A 201 -23.16 1.89 7.33
N ARG A 202 -23.92 1.11 6.56
CA ARG A 202 -25.12 0.40 7.03
C ARG A 202 -24.82 -1.00 7.59
N THR A 203 -23.68 -1.56 7.28
CA THR A 203 -23.27 -2.86 7.80
C THR A 203 -22.30 -2.63 8.96
N GLY A 204 -22.55 -3.25 10.11
CA GLY A 204 -21.68 -3.13 11.29
C GLY A 204 -20.32 -3.82 11.08
N ASP A 205 -19.50 -3.27 10.23
CA ASP A 205 -18.24 -3.85 9.73
C ASP A 205 -17.06 -3.72 10.71
N SER A 206 -17.34 -3.73 12.03
CA SER A 206 -16.30 -3.68 13.07
C SER A 206 -15.21 -4.74 12.91
N GLN A 207 -15.53 -5.86 12.26
CA GLN A 207 -14.57 -6.94 11.98
C GLN A 207 -13.47 -6.48 11.03
N TYR A 208 -13.77 -5.69 10.00
CA TYR A 208 -12.77 -5.21 9.04
C TYR A 208 -11.81 -4.20 9.67
N TYR A 209 -12.29 -3.34 10.56
CA TYR A 209 -11.42 -2.42 11.31
C TYR A 209 -10.46 -3.19 12.25
N ARG A 210 -10.94 -4.24 12.92
CA ARG A 210 -10.08 -5.11 13.73
C ARG A 210 -9.09 -5.90 12.87
N MET A 211 -9.52 -6.34 11.67
CA MET A 211 -8.63 -7.01 10.73
C MET A 211 -7.53 -6.08 10.23
N ASP A 212 -7.82 -4.81 9.98
CA ASP A 212 -6.83 -3.81 9.59
C ASP A 212 -5.76 -3.63 10.70
N ILE A 213 -6.18 -3.53 11.96
CA ILE A 213 -5.27 -3.45 13.12
C ILE A 213 -4.44 -4.74 13.25
N HIS A 214 -5.08 -5.89 13.13
CA HIS A 214 -4.40 -7.18 13.16
C HIS A 214 -3.34 -7.27 12.06
N ASN A 215 -3.70 -6.95 10.82
CA ASN A 215 -2.78 -6.98 9.68
C ASN A 215 -1.62 -5.98 9.86
N LEU A 216 -1.86 -4.80 10.45
CA LEU A 216 -0.80 -3.87 10.82
C LEU A 216 0.16 -4.49 11.84
N CYS A 217 -0.36 -5.03 12.94
CA CYS A 217 0.47 -5.61 14.00
C CYS A 217 1.29 -6.80 13.51
N VAL A 218 0.68 -7.69 12.71
CA VAL A 218 1.30 -8.92 12.23
C VAL A 218 2.17 -8.68 11.01
N GLY A 219 1.66 -7.93 10.02
CA GLY A 219 2.30 -7.79 8.70
C GLY A 219 3.37 -6.70 8.63
N ILE A 220 3.29 -5.68 9.47
CA ILE A 220 4.21 -4.54 9.47
C ILE A 220 4.96 -4.42 10.79
N LEU A 221 4.26 -4.29 11.92
CA LEU A 221 4.93 -3.94 13.18
C LEU A 221 5.80 -5.09 13.70
N TYR A 222 5.31 -6.32 13.68
CA TYR A 222 6.12 -7.46 14.09
C TYR A 222 7.43 -7.57 13.26
N PRO A 223 7.40 -7.52 11.92
CA PRO A 223 8.63 -7.50 11.13
C PRO A 223 9.59 -6.37 11.45
N ILE A 224 9.10 -5.12 11.59
CA ILE A 224 10.00 -3.98 11.82
C ILE A 224 10.66 -4.02 13.20
N PHE A 225 10.02 -4.62 14.20
CA PHE A 225 10.58 -4.76 15.55
C PHE A 225 11.45 -6.00 15.72
N THR A 226 11.20 -7.08 14.96
CA THR A 226 11.93 -8.35 15.13
C THR A 226 12.90 -8.67 13.99
N GLY A 227 12.72 -8.04 12.84
CA GLY A 227 13.46 -8.38 11.61
C GLY A 227 13.02 -9.70 10.99
N LEU A 228 11.88 -10.25 11.38
CA LEU A 228 11.36 -11.52 10.87
C LEU A 228 9.99 -11.38 10.23
N SER A 229 9.75 -12.17 9.19
CA SER A 229 8.40 -12.38 8.69
C SER A 229 7.60 -13.21 9.69
N PRO A 230 6.33 -12.86 9.98
CA PRO A 230 5.47 -13.68 10.82
C PRO A 230 5.12 -15.02 10.15
N GLN A 231 5.32 -15.13 8.85
CA GLN A 231 5.06 -16.33 8.06
C GLN A 231 6.28 -17.25 8.10
N LYS A 232 6.10 -18.45 8.61
CA LYS A 232 7.17 -19.47 8.74
C LYS A 232 7.66 -20.06 7.42
N THR A 233 6.98 -19.82 6.31
CA THR A 233 7.33 -20.37 4.99
C THR A 233 7.77 -19.24 4.06
N ILE A 234 8.93 -19.45 3.42
CA ILE A 234 9.59 -18.49 2.52
C ILE A 234 8.77 -18.20 1.24
N LEU A 235 7.82 -19.05 0.90
CA LEU A 235 7.04 -18.96 -0.33
C LEU A 235 5.55 -19.20 -0.04
N ARG A 236 4.83 -18.17 0.38
CA ARG A 236 3.38 -18.18 0.15
C ARG A 236 3.14 -17.68 -1.28
N PRO A 237 2.27 -18.35 -2.06
CA PRO A 237 1.84 -17.81 -3.34
C PRO A 237 1.27 -16.39 -3.12
N GLN A 238 1.50 -15.50 -4.08
CA GLN A 238 0.83 -14.20 -4.03
C GLN A 238 -0.69 -14.44 -4.02
N PRO A 239 -1.45 -13.72 -3.18
CA PRO A 239 -2.89 -13.87 -3.17
C PRO A 239 -3.46 -13.60 -4.56
N SER A 240 -4.30 -14.49 -5.03
CA SER A 240 -4.92 -14.42 -6.36
C SER A 240 -6.28 -13.71 -6.34
N SER A 241 -6.77 -13.41 -5.15
CA SER A 241 -8.08 -12.80 -4.96
C SER A 241 -8.09 -11.85 -3.76
N ARG A 242 -9.06 -10.92 -3.75
CA ARG A 242 -9.25 -9.99 -2.65
C ARG A 242 -9.47 -10.68 -1.29
N PRO A 243 -10.33 -11.73 -1.19
CA PRO A 243 -10.49 -12.47 0.07
C PRO A 243 -9.19 -13.07 0.60
N GLU A 244 -8.29 -13.53 -0.30
CA GLU A 244 -7.00 -14.05 0.11
C GLU A 244 -6.06 -12.96 0.63
N VAL A 245 -6.13 -11.73 0.08
CA VAL A 245 -5.39 -10.58 0.62
C VAL A 245 -5.90 -10.24 2.01
N GLU A 246 -7.23 -10.17 2.18
CA GLU A 246 -7.87 -9.84 3.45
C GLU A 246 -7.55 -10.85 4.55
N SER A 247 -7.46 -12.14 4.21
CA SER A 247 -7.18 -13.24 5.14
C SER A 247 -5.70 -13.61 5.27
N ARG A 248 -4.80 -12.85 4.67
CA ARG A 248 -3.35 -13.17 4.57
C ARG A 248 -2.71 -13.57 5.90
N TYR A 249 -3.07 -12.91 6.98
CA TYR A 249 -2.50 -13.14 8.32
C TYR A 249 -3.51 -13.73 9.32
N GLN A 250 -4.72 -14.06 8.89
CA GLN A 250 -5.83 -14.44 9.76
C GLN A 250 -5.53 -15.65 10.67
N ASP A 251 -4.66 -16.55 10.21
CA ASP A 251 -4.21 -17.73 10.95
C ASP A 251 -3.11 -17.44 11.98
N ILE A 252 -2.58 -16.20 12.02
CA ILE A 252 -1.49 -15.80 12.90
C ILE A 252 -2.06 -15.07 14.11
N THR A 253 -2.47 -15.82 15.13
CA THR A 253 -3.06 -15.28 16.35
C THR A 253 -2.06 -15.16 17.51
N SER A 254 -0.82 -15.64 17.30
CA SER A 254 0.27 -15.54 18.28
C SER A 254 1.59 -15.26 17.58
N LEU A 255 2.43 -14.46 18.22
CA LEU A 255 3.73 -14.01 17.74
C LEU A 255 4.85 -14.56 18.60
N ASP A 256 5.98 -14.93 18.00
CA ASP A 256 7.15 -15.43 18.70
C ASP A 256 8.17 -14.29 18.90
N PHE A 257 8.33 -13.86 20.15
CA PHE A 257 9.29 -12.82 20.53
C PHE A 257 10.62 -13.37 21.07
N GLY A 258 10.77 -14.69 21.20
CA GLY A 258 12.03 -15.32 21.59
C GLY A 258 13.19 -15.01 20.63
N VAL A 259 12.86 -14.57 19.43
CA VAL A 259 13.80 -14.14 18.38
C VAL A 259 14.39 -12.74 18.63
N GLU A 260 13.73 -11.92 19.43
CA GLU A 260 14.17 -10.56 19.81
C GLU A 260 13.93 -10.30 21.30
N PRO A 261 14.78 -10.91 22.17
CA PRO A 261 14.57 -10.85 23.62
C PRO A 261 14.80 -9.45 24.22
N THR A 262 15.35 -8.51 23.45
CA THR A 262 15.57 -7.12 23.89
C THR A 262 14.35 -6.23 23.68
N LEU A 263 13.34 -6.71 22.98
CA LEU A 263 12.10 -5.96 22.78
C LEU A 263 11.34 -5.84 24.11
N SER A 264 10.91 -4.62 24.45
CA SER A 264 10.24 -4.38 25.72
C SER A 264 8.94 -5.20 25.85
N PRO A 265 8.62 -5.71 27.05
CA PRO A 265 7.37 -6.46 27.27
C PRO A 265 6.13 -5.68 26.84
N ALA A 266 6.11 -4.36 27.03
CA ALA A 266 4.98 -3.52 26.65
C ALA A 266 4.71 -3.54 25.14
N ILE A 267 5.76 -3.57 24.31
CA ILE A 267 5.63 -3.71 22.85
C ILE A 267 5.18 -5.13 22.50
N GLN A 268 5.78 -6.15 23.14
CA GLN A 268 5.38 -7.54 22.91
C GLN A 268 3.90 -7.77 23.22
N ASP A 269 3.42 -7.26 24.35
CA ASP A 269 2.02 -7.37 24.78
C ASP A 269 1.07 -6.66 23.82
N LEU A 270 1.42 -5.45 23.37
CA LEU A 270 0.63 -4.69 22.40
C LEU A 270 0.50 -5.45 21.07
N LEU A 271 1.61 -5.92 20.52
CA LEU A 271 1.62 -6.67 19.26
C LEU A 271 0.86 -7.99 19.41
N GLN A 272 0.98 -8.67 20.55
CA GLN A 272 0.25 -9.90 20.82
C GLN A 272 -1.26 -9.67 20.91
N GLN A 273 -1.70 -8.59 21.56
CA GLN A 273 -3.12 -8.19 21.59
C GLN A 273 -3.65 -7.89 20.18
N GLY A 274 -2.86 -7.18 19.36
CA GLY A 274 -3.20 -6.92 17.96
C GLY A 274 -3.32 -8.21 17.14
N ALA A 275 -2.36 -9.12 17.25
CA ALA A 275 -2.39 -10.42 16.58
C ALA A 275 -3.58 -11.28 17.02
N ALA A 276 -3.95 -11.23 18.28
CA ALA A 276 -5.13 -11.93 18.83
C ALA A 276 -6.48 -11.21 18.56
N MET A 277 -6.47 -10.11 17.78
CA MET A 277 -7.65 -9.26 17.48
C MET A 277 -8.38 -8.73 18.73
N GLN A 278 -7.64 -8.47 19.79
CA GLN A 278 -8.18 -7.98 21.07
C GLN A 278 -8.29 -6.44 21.09
N ILE A 279 -7.60 -5.74 20.17
CA ILE A 279 -7.71 -4.29 19.99
C ILE A 279 -8.88 -4.01 19.03
N ASN A 280 -9.89 -3.30 19.52
CA ASN A 280 -11.15 -3.15 18.77
C ASN A 280 -11.17 -1.94 17.85
N THR A 281 -10.43 -0.88 18.18
CA THR A 281 -10.40 0.37 17.40
C THR A 281 -8.98 0.87 17.21
N VAL A 282 -8.78 1.64 16.16
CA VAL A 282 -7.49 2.29 15.91
C VAL A 282 -7.17 3.34 16.97
N ASP A 283 -8.18 3.97 17.59
CA ASP A 283 -7.98 4.93 18.68
C ASP A 283 -7.41 4.22 19.93
N GLU A 284 -7.89 3.01 20.20
CA GLU A 284 -7.33 2.16 21.25
C GLU A 284 -5.87 1.77 20.96
N LEU A 285 -5.57 1.35 19.73
CA LEU A 285 -4.20 1.05 19.29
C LEU A 285 -3.28 2.26 19.45
N LEU A 286 -3.72 3.43 18.96
CA LEU A 286 -2.95 4.66 19.04
C LEU A 286 -2.65 5.06 20.50
N ALA A 287 -3.65 5.00 21.37
CA ALA A 287 -3.47 5.29 22.79
C ALA A 287 -2.52 4.31 23.49
N GLN A 288 -2.49 3.04 23.07
CA GLN A 288 -1.55 2.06 23.57
C GLN A 288 -0.13 2.34 23.07
N LEU A 289 0.06 2.63 21.79
CA LEU A 289 1.36 3.00 21.19
C LEU A 289 1.96 4.23 21.87
N GLN A 290 1.15 5.28 22.08
CA GLN A 290 1.57 6.51 22.76
C GLN A 290 1.98 6.26 24.22
N ARG A 291 1.24 5.41 24.94
CA ARG A 291 1.63 5.01 26.31
C ARG A 291 2.95 4.27 26.33
N VAL A 292 3.16 3.35 25.39
CA VAL A 292 4.44 2.62 25.26
C VAL A 292 5.58 3.62 24.97
N ALA A 293 5.40 4.54 24.05
CA ALA A 293 6.39 5.57 23.73
C ALA A 293 6.73 6.42 24.96
N ALA A 294 5.71 6.88 25.70
CA ALA A 294 5.90 7.67 26.92
C ALA A 294 6.67 6.91 28.02
N THR A 295 6.49 5.58 28.17
CA THR A 295 7.29 4.78 29.14
C THR A 295 8.77 4.73 28.79
N HIS A 296 9.12 4.98 27.52
CA HIS A 296 10.49 5.08 27.04
C HIS A 296 11.01 6.52 27.00
N GLY A 297 10.18 7.51 27.39
CA GLY A 297 10.55 8.93 27.38
C GLY A 297 10.51 9.56 25.99
N TRP A 298 9.82 8.94 25.02
CA TRP A 298 9.65 9.46 23.66
C TRP A 298 8.28 10.13 23.52
N ASP A 299 8.30 11.33 22.92
CA ASP A 299 7.12 12.14 22.61
C ASP A 299 7.03 12.32 21.08
N PHE A 300 5.99 11.74 20.44
CA PHE A 300 5.81 11.75 19.00
C PHE A 300 4.51 12.45 18.58
#